data_2ec73c256a080b85f75e5f8480d66f93
#
_entry.id   2ec73c256a080b85f75e5f8480d66f93
#
_cell.length_a   1.000
_cell.length_b   1.000
_cell.length_c   1.000
_cell.angle_alpha   90.00
_cell.angle_beta   90.00
_cell.angle_gamma   90.00
#
_symmetry.space_group_name_H-M   'P 1'
#
loop_
_entity.id
_entity.type
_entity.pdbx_description
1 polymer ?
#
loop_
_entity_poly.entity_id
_entity_poly.type
_entity_poly.pdbx_seq_one_letter_code
_entity_poly.pdbx_strand_id
1 'polypeptide(L)'
;MEDSSTSPTPADGAERARRTPPHRFPLLIALAVVGGLTGAAPATSSFAAHEDAGTAPKQRKAEYTSPFTGLPAKRNPVLAVKIDNHKDARPQTALEDADIVGVEKVEGGLSRVFAIYSSHYPETLGPVRSAREYNVEQLRMFQRPALAYSGARQAVVDKIEKSPLYGVSHDDHPDAYERGGDHEPPHNLYGHPDKLLAKAPKASKADDIGFRFGAEPSGGTPTEEQTVDHGSSRTTFTWSAKEDRWLASFDGEPAKSTSGKRLGGKTVIVQKTDMPPDSSGKTPYIETVGSGEATVLRDGKAFTTRWQRTSATADTTYTLPDGRRMPFDKGQVWLVYQQR
;
A
#
# COMPACT_ATOMS: atom_id res chain seq x y z
N MET A 1 27.26 10.93 -60.39
CA MET A 1 26.36 9.99 -61.07
C MET A 1 25.33 9.72 -60.02
N GLU A 2 24.26 10.56 -59.90
CA GLU A 2 23.01 10.45 -60.68
C GLU A 2 22.35 9.09 -60.40
N ASP A 3 21.13 8.91 -59.94
CA ASP A 3 19.89 9.70 -60.19
C ASP A 3 18.83 9.24 -59.21
N SER A 4 18.09 10.13 -58.63
CA SER A 4 16.68 10.45 -58.88
C SER A 4 15.62 9.43 -58.49
N SER A 5 14.78 9.90 -57.60
CA SER A 5 13.33 10.17 -57.69
C SER A 5 12.42 8.94 -57.49
N THR A 6 11.33 8.95 -56.82
CA THR A 6 10.17 9.88 -56.80
C THR A 6 9.19 9.42 -55.69
N SER A 7 8.60 10.37 -55.00
CA SER A 7 7.32 10.19 -54.27
C SER A 7 6.12 10.13 -55.25
N PRO A 8 5.00 9.59 -54.82
CA PRO A 8 3.78 10.42 -54.85
C PRO A 8 2.88 10.32 -53.59
N THR A 9 2.37 11.43 -53.17
CA THR A 9 1.08 11.71 -52.51
C THR A 9 0.14 12.31 -53.58
N PRO A 10 -1.19 12.47 -53.43
CA PRO A 10 -2.18 12.02 -52.44
C PRO A 10 -3.49 11.48 -53.09
N ALA A 11 -4.44 11.04 -52.26
CA ALA A 11 -5.87 11.15 -52.63
C ALA A 11 -6.76 11.25 -51.40
N ASP A 12 -7.48 12.31 -51.41
CA ASP A 12 -8.55 12.82 -50.57
C ASP A 12 -9.80 11.92 -50.65
N GLY A 13 -10.53 11.79 -49.54
CA GLY A 13 -11.78 11.02 -49.49
C GLY A 13 -12.56 11.29 -48.21
N ALA A 14 -13.14 12.48 -48.14
CA ALA A 14 -14.10 12.84 -47.10
C ALA A 14 -15.41 12.08 -47.25
N GLU A 15 -15.84 11.33 -46.25
CA GLU A 15 -17.22 10.87 -46.16
C GLU A 15 -17.85 11.22 -44.82
N ARG A 16 -18.83 12.09 -44.88
CA ARG A 16 -19.70 12.56 -43.79
C ARG A 16 -20.66 11.45 -43.38
N ALA A 17 -20.61 10.96 -42.17
CA ALA A 17 -21.67 10.17 -41.58
C ALA A 17 -22.46 11.01 -40.56
N ARG A 18 -23.78 10.96 -40.75
CA ARG A 18 -24.84 11.76 -40.16
C ARG A 18 -25.04 11.50 -38.67
N ARG A 19 -25.28 12.58 -37.94
CA ARG A 19 -25.75 12.59 -36.54
C ARG A 19 -27.24 12.20 -36.51
N THR A 20 -27.61 11.28 -35.62
CA THR A 20 -28.96 11.04 -35.14
C THR A 20 -29.12 11.51 -33.70
N PRO A 21 -30.25 12.17 -33.35
CA PRO A 21 -30.45 12.71 -31.99
C PRO A 21 -31.11 11.69 -31.05
N PRO A 22 -31.03 11.91 -29.71
CA PRO A 22 -31.52 10.98 -28.72
C PRO A 22 -33.04 11.07 -28.51
N HIS A 23 -33.69 9.92 -28.39
CA HIS A 23 -35.10 9.79 -28.04
C HIS A 23 -35.36 10.09 -26.57
N ARG A 24 -36.26 11.04 -26.33
CA ARG A 24 -36.87 11.32 -25.01
C ARG A 24 -38.06 10.38 -24.83
N PHE A 25 -38.15 9.71 -23.67
CA PHE A 25 -39.40 9.04 -23.23
C PHE A 25 -40.11 9.90 -22.20
N PRO A 26 -41.46 9.97 -22.27
CA PRO A 26 -42.24 10.81 -21.40
C PRO A 26 -42.64 10.13 -20.07
N LEU A 27 -42.71 10.96 -19.06
CA LEU A 27 -43.17 10.70 -17.72
C LEU A 27 -44.70 10.52 -17.70
N LEU A 28 -45.21 9.40 -17.22
CA LEU A 28 -46.63 9.17 -16.95
C LEU A 28 -46.94 9.41 -15.49
N ILE A 29 -47.69 10.46 -15.22
CA ILE A 29 -48.31 10.78 -13.93
C ILE A 29 -49.69 10.07 -13.93
N ALA A 30 -49.91 9.22 -12.95
CA ALA A 30 -51.22 8.65 -12.66
C ALA A 30 -51.81 9.33 -11.40
N LEU A 31 -52.86 10.07 -11.65
CA LEU A 31 -53.74 10.70 -10.68
C LEU A 31 -54.82 9.68 -10.31
N ALA A 32 -55.08 9.39 -9.06
CA ALA A 32 -56.25 8.64 -8.62
C ALA A 32 -57.06 9.45 -7.61
N VAL A 33 -58.33 9.48 -7.90
CA VAL A 33 -59.39 10.33 -7.42
C VAL A 33 -60.01 9.83 -6.08
N VAL A 34 -60.47 10.79 -5.33
CA VAL A 34 -61.20 10.80 -4.09
C VAL A 34 -62.64 10.25 -4.20
N GLY A 35 -63.09 9.57 -3.16
CA GLY A 35 -64.51 9.36 -2.84
C GLY A 35 -64.58 8.63 -1.46
N GLY A 36 -65.18 8.99 -0.47
CA GLY A 36 -66.29 9.85 -0.09
C GLY A 36 -67.18 9.09 0.89
N LEU A 37 -67.30 9.60 2.17
CA LEU A 37 -68.43 9.56 3.11
C LEU A 37 -68.94 8.21 3.65
N THR A 38 -69.02 7.98 4.93
CA THR A 38 -69.97 8.44 6.00
C THR A 38 -69.66 7.70 7.33
N GLY A 39 -69.47 8.33 8.42
CA GLY A 39 -70.33 8.62 9.53
C GLY A 39 -70.56 7.49 10.53
N ALA A 40 -69.97 7.62 11.72
CA ALA A 40 -70.59 7.45 13.07
C ALA A 40 -69.50 7.47 14.18
N ALA A 41 -69.56 8.43 15.10
CA ALA A 41 -69.02 8.36 16.43
C ALA A 41 -70.15 7.83 17.38
N PRO A 42 -69.91 7.49 18.67
CA PRO A 42 -68.78 7.75 19.56
C PRO A 42 -68.39 6.55 20.45
N ALA A 43 -67.21 6.58 21.05
CA ALA A 43 -67.01 6.14 22.45
C ALA A 43 -65.64 6.60 22.94
N THR A 44 -65.64 7.54 23.88
CA THR A 44 -64.50 7.97 24.66
C THR A 44 -64.02 6.87 25.60
N SER A 45 -62.81 6.37 25.38
CA SER A 45 -62.02 5.72 26.42
C SER A 45 -60.62 6.31 26.43
N SER A 46 -60.36 7.12 27.46
CA SER A 46 -59.04 7.68 27.77
C SER A 46 -58.09 6.57 28.14
N PHE A 47 -57.25 6.18 27.26
CA PHE A 47 -56.02 5.45 27.59
C PHE A 47 -54.89 6.47 27.63
N ALA A 48 -54.33 6.69 28.83
CA ALA A 48 -53.10 7.42 29.03
C ALA A 48 -51.99 6.66 28.27
N ALA A 49 -51.58 7.18 27.13
CA ALA A 49 -50.39 6.75 26.47
C ALA A 49 -49.19 7.22 27.31
N HIS A 50 -48.52 6.29 27.96
CA HIS A 50 -47.15 6.51 28.37
C HIS A 50 -46.33 6.67 27.08
N GLU A 51 -45.92 7.89 26.79
CA GLU A 51 -44.86 8.15 25.82
C GLU A 51 -43.56 7.65 26.43
N ASP A 52 -43.25 6.38 26.15
CA ASP A 52 -41.89 5.87 26.28
C ASP A 52 -41.07 6.58 25.21
N ALA A 53 -40.35 7.63 25.62
CA ALA A 53 -39.40 8.33 24.77
C ALA A 53 -38.26 7.36 24.43
N GLY A 54 -38.54 6.47 23.49
CA GLY A 54 -37.53 5.57 22.88
C GLY A 54 -36.39 6.39 22.38
N THR A 55 -35.28 6.38 23.11
CA THR A 55 -34.02 6.97 22.72
C THR A 55 -33.63 6.37 21.36
N ALA A 56 -33.74 7.16 20.31
CA ALA A 56 -33.32 6.76 18.97
C ALA A 56 -31.91 6.19 19.05
N PRO A 57 -31.63 5.03 18.44
CA PRO A 57 -30.30 4.43 18.49
C PRO A 57 -29.33 5.45 17.93
N LYS A 58 -28.37 5.89 18.74
CA LYS A 58 -27.24 6.71 18.27
C LYS A 58 -26.62 5.97 17.11
N GLN A 59 -26.73 6.50 15.89
CA GLN A 59 -26.04 5.98 14.73
C GLN A 59 -24.55 5.89 15.08
N ARG A 60 -24.04 4.68 15.26
CA ARG A 60 -22.61 4.45 15.38
C ARG A 60 -21.98 4.99 14.10
N LYS A 61 -21.20 6.06 14.23
CA LYS A 61 -20.38 6.58 13.15
C LYS A 61 -19.55 5.40 12.64
N ALA A 62 -19.64 5.10 11.34
CA ALA A 62 -18.88 4.01 10.76
C ALA A 62 -17.40 4.19 11.13
N GLU A 63 -16.85 3.18 11.80
CA GLU A 63 -15.46 3.21 12.23
C GLU A 63 -14.57 3.14 10.97
N TYR A 64 -13.58 4.02 10.87
CA TYR A 64 -12.65 4.00 9.74
C TYR A 64 -11.82 2.72 9.77
N THR A 65 -11.80 2.02 8.66
CA THR A 65 -10.98 0.81 8.45
C THR A 65 -9.75 1.18 7.62
N SER A 66 -8.56 0.81 8.09
CA SER A 66 -7.32 1.05 7.36
C SER A 66 -7.34 0.33 6.01
N PRO A 67 -7.09 1.03 4.89
CA PRO A 67 -6.97 0.40 3.58
C PRO A 67 -5.67 -0.42 3.44
N PHE A 68 -4.76 -0.30 4.41
CA PHE A 68 -3.46 -0.99 4.41
C PHE A 68 -3.47 -2.29 5.19
N THR A 69 -4.35 -2.40 6.20
CA THR A 69 -4.39 -3.56 7.11
C THR A 69 -5.77 -4.22 7.22
N GLY A 70 -6.84 -3.57 6.75
CA GLY A 70 -8.21 -4.04 6.94
C GLY A 70 -8.71 -3.97 8.40
N LEU A 71 -7.95 -3.37 9.31
CA LEU A 71 -8.29 -3.22 10.74
C LEU A 71 -8.87 -1.84 11.04
N PRO A 72 -9.69 -1.70 12.11
CA PRO A 72 -10.11 -0.40 12.61
C PRO A 72 -8.89 0.48 12.91
N ALA A 73 -8.93 1.73 12.47
CA ALA A 73 -7.82 2.66 12.62
C ALA A 73 -8.28 4.13 12.62
N LYS A 74 -7.34 5.05 12.81
CA LYS A 74 -7.51 6.47 12.50
C LYS A 74 -6.99 6.72 11.08
N ARG A 75 -7.65 7.61 10.34
CA ARG A 75 -7.19 8.05 9.02
C ARG A 75 -6.13 9.13 9.17
N ASN A 76 -4.91 8.71 9.39
CA ASN A 76 -3.75 9.57 9.60
C ASN A 76 -2.92 9.78 8.29
N PRO A 77 -1.99 10.74 8.25
CA PRO A 77 -1.01 10.88 7.17
C PRO A 77 -0.20 9.61 6.96
N VAL A 78 0.31 9.42 5.74
CA VAL A 78 1.20 8.30 5.42
C VAL A 78 2.65 8.72 5.62
N LEU A 79 3.36 7.98 6.47
CA LEU A 79 4.80 8.08 6.67
C LEU A 79 5.46 6.83 6.09
N ALA A 80 6.25 7.02 5.05
CA ALA A 80 7.12 5.99 4.48
C ALA A 80 8.55 6.19 5.01
N VAL A 81 9.18 5.13 5.43
CA VAL A 81 10.52 5.18 6.03
C VAL A 81 11.42 4.16 5.35
N LYS A 82 12.62 4.58 4.97
CA LYS A 82 13.67 3.66 4.49
C LYS A 82 14.39 3.08 5.70
N ILE A 83 14.29 1.78 5.89
CA ILE A 83 14.87 1.06 7.02
C ILE A 83 16.06 0.22 6.56
N ASP A 84 17.14 0.25 7.31
CA ASP A 84 18.31 -0.58 7.04
C ASP A 84 18.03 -2.06 7.34
N ASN A 85 18.56 -2.94 6.49
CA ASN A 85 18.49 -4.38 6.70
C ASN A 85 19.85 -5.07 6.65
N HIS A 86 20.93 -4.31 6.78
CA HIS A 86 22.25 -4.89 6.98
C HIS A 86 22.27 -5.71 8.28
N LYS A 87 23.08 -6.75 8.34
CA LYS A 87 23.17 -7.58 9.56
C LYS A 87 23.47 -6.75 10.83
N ASP A 88 24.33 -5.73 10.70
CA ASP A 88 24.73 -4.84 11.78
C ASP A 88 23.68 -3.76 12.14
N ALA A 89 22.55 -3.72 11.40
CA ALA A 89 21.40 -2.87 11.68
C ALA A 89 20.25 -3.63 12.35
N ARG A 90 20.41 -4.91 12.60
CA ARG A 90 19.41 -5.77 13.24
C ARG A 90 19.72 -5.99 14.72
N PRO A 91 18.70 -5.98 15.57
CA PRO A 91 17.26 -5.88 15.30
C PRO A 91 16.83 -4.45 14.97
N GLN A 92 15.84 -4.31 14.06
CA GLN A 92 15.22 -3.02 13.75
C GLN A 92 14.24 -2.60 14.84
N THR A 93 13.99 -1.28 14.92
CA THR A 93 13.03 -0.69 15.87
C THR A 93 11.71 -0.41 15.19
N ALA A 94 10.61 -0.88 15.81
CA ALA A 94 9.22 -0.58 15.46
C ALA A 94 8.73 -1.08 14.09
N LEU A 95 9.39 -2.06 13.45
CA LEU A 95 8.85 -2.67 12.23
C LEU A 95 7.55 -3.44 12.49
N GLU A 96 7.35 -3.94 13.71
CA GLU A 96 6.10 -4.59 14.11
C GLU A 96 4.88 -3.67 14.14
N ASP A 97 5.10 -2.35 14.22
CA ASP A 97 4.04 -1.34 14.27
C ASP A 97 3.68 -0.78 12.88
N ALA A 98 4.42 -1.15 11.83
CA ALA A 98 4.13 -0.73 10.47
C ALA A 98 2.86 -1.38 9.93
N ASP A 99 2.10 -0.65 9.11
CA ASP A 99 0.96 -1.20 8.35
C ASP A 99 1.44 -2.11 7.23
N ILE A 100 2.47 -1.67 6.49
CA ILE A 100 3.10 -2.40 5.40
C ILE A 100 4.61 -2.42 5.62
N VAL A 101 5.22 -3.59 5.46
CA VAL A 101 6.67 -3.76 5.44
C VAL A 101 7.08 -4.28 4.06
N GLY A 102 7.90 -3.52 3.36
CA GLY A 102 8.40 -3.95 2.05
C GLY A 102 9.86 -4.38 2.11
N VAL A 103 10.24 -5.40 1.34
CA VAL A 103 11.62 -5.85 1.17
C VAL A 103 12.05 -5.64 -0.27
N GLU A 104 13.16 -4.98 -0.44
CA GLU A 104 13.70 -4.49 -1.72
C GLU A 104 15.12 -4.97 -1.93
N LYS A 105 15.43 -5.41 -3.16
CA LYS A 105 16.81 -5.66 -3.58
C LYS A 105 17.54 -4.33 -3.79
N VAL A 106 18.75 -4.23 -3.28
CA VAL A 106 19.65 -3.08 -3.47
C VAL A 106 21.00 -3.52 -4.03
N GLU A 107 21.98 -2.62 -4.02
CA GLU A 107 23.33 -2.88 -4.53
C GLU A 107 23.93 -4.13 -3.89
N GLY A 108 24.75 -4.85 -4.65
CA GLY A 108 25.47 -6.02 -4.18
C GLY A 108 24.59 -7.22 -3.85
N GLY A 109 23.32 -7.24 -4.28
CA GLY A 109 22.38 -8.30 -3.95
C GLY A 109 21.95 -8.31 -2.47
N LEU A 110 22.15 -7.20 -1.76
CA LEU A 110 21.64 -7.01 -0.42
C LEU A 110 20.17 -6.64 -0.46
N SER A 111 19.49 -6.75 0.68
CA SER A 111 18.12 -6.27 0.84
C SER A 111 18.04 -5.00 1.69
N ARG A 112 17.01 -4.20 1.44
CA ARG A 112 16.61 -3.04 2.20
C ARG A 112 15.14 -3.16 2.53
N VAL A 113 14.73 -2.54 3.63
CA VAL A 113 13.32 -2.50 4.03
C VAL A 113 12.77 -1.10 3.81
N PHE A 114 11.52 -0.99 3.41
CA PHE A 114 10.72 0.19 3.62
C PHE A 114 9.55 -0.15 4.54
N ALA A 115 9.15 0.79 5.37
CA ALA A 115 8.02 0.62 6.28
C ALA A 115 7.02 1.75 6.07
N ILE A 116 5.72 1.42 6.04
CA ILE A 116 4.63 2.38 5.90
C ILE A 116 3.84 2.41 7.20
N TYR A 117 3.70 3.59 7.77
CA TYR A 117 2.95 3.86 8.98
C TYR A 117 1.82 4.83 8.68
N SER A 118 0.64 4.53 9.17
CA SER A 118 -0.53 5.41 9.14
C SER A 118 -1.54 5.08 10.23
N SER A 119 -1.74 3.80 10.54
CA SER A 119 -2.68 3.38 11.59
C SER A 119 -2.19 3.73 12.98
N HIS A 120 -0.89 3.58 13.19
CA HIS A 120 -0.16 3.85 14.41
C HIS A 120 1.21 4.45 14.11
N TYR A 121 1.71 5.34 14.99
CA TYR A 121 3.08 5.83 14.93
C TYR A 121 3.81 5.46 16.22
N PRO A 122 4.95 4.77 16.13
CA PRO A 122 5.80 4.55 17.28
C PRO A 122 6.47 5.86 17.72
N GLU A 123 7.07 5.87 18.90
CA GLU A 123 7.85 7.01 19.37
C GLU A 123 9.14 7.20 18.54
N THR A 124 9.80 6.08 18.25
CA THR A 124 11.06 6.03 17.49
C THR A 124 11.03 4.85 16.54
N LEU A 125 11.66 5.01 15.38
CA LEU A 125 11.74 3.96 14.35
C LEU A 125 13.11 3.96 13.67
N GLY A 126 13.55 2.79 13.20
CA GLY A 126 14.83 2.70 12.50
C GLY A 126 15.51 1.32 12.54
N PRO A 127 16.80 1.25 12.22
CA PRO A 127 17.64 2.33 11.74
C PRO A 127 17.25 2.83 10.35
N VAL A 128 17.23 4.15 10.17
CA VAL A 128 16.86 4.80 8.92
C VAL A 128 18.02 4.75 7.92
N ARG A 129 17.71 4.51 6.64
CA ARG A 129 18.72 4.35 5.59
C ARG A 129 18.38 5.12 4.31
N SER A 130 19.29 5.04 3.33
CA SER A 130 19.22 5.85 2.11
C SER A 130 18.08 5.45 1.18
N ALA A 131 17.46 6.47 0.56
CA ALA A 131 16.49 6.30 -0.52
C ALA A 131 17.16 5.83 -1.82
N ARG A 132 16.37 5.25 -2.72
CA ARG A 132 16.75 4.81 -4.06
C ARG A 132 15.84 5.45 -5.11
N GLU A 133 16.28 5.45 -6.35
CA GLU A 133 15.58 6.12 -7.45
C GLU A 133 14.15 5.62 -7.63
N TYR A 134 13.93 4.31 -7.59
CA TYR A 134 12.60 3.70 -7.75
C TYR A 134 11.61 4.05 -6.62
N ASN A 135 12.10 4.48 -5.44
CA ASN A 135 11.20 4.85 -4.34
C ASN A 135 10.29 6.03 -4.70
N VAL A 136 10.73 6.90 -5.63
CA VAL A 136 9.91 8.02 -6.09
C VAL A 136 8.66 7.52 -6.80
N GLU A 137 8.78 6.58 -7.72
CA GLU A 137 7.64 5.99 -8.42
C GLU A 137 6.82 5.07 -7.50
N GLN A 138 7.50 4.22 -6.74
CA GLN A 138 6.90 3.24 -5.85
C GLN A 138 5.94 3.90 -4.85
N LEU A 139 6.38 4.95 -4.16
CA LEU A 139 5.63 5.60 -3.09
C LEU A 139 4.49 6.49 -3.60
N ARG A 140 4.43 6.77 -4.90
CA ARG A 140 3.31 7.52 -5.49
C ARG A 140 1.97 6.78 -5.41
N MET A 141 1.94 5.49 -5.15
CA MET A 141 0.69 4.79 -4.82
C MET A 141 0.01 5.35 -3.56
N PHE A 142 0.78 5.98 -2.67
CA PHE A 142 0.27 6.69 -1.51
C PHE A 142 0.05 8.19 -1.78
N GLN A 143 0.04 8.62 -3.04
CA GLN A 143 -0.10 9.99 -3.52
C GLN A 143 1.07 10.90 -3.13
N ARG A 144 1.04 11.54 -1.97
CA ARG A 144 2.04 12.48 -1.44
C ARG A 144 2.46 12.11 -0.02
N PRO A 145 3.03 10.94 0.24
CA PRO A 145 3.46 10.55 1.58
C PRO A 145 4.65 11.38 2.05
N ALA A 146 4.87 11.42 3.36
CA ALA A 146 6.17 11.79 3.91
C ALA A 146 7.14 10.61 3.65
N LEU A 147 8.35 10.91 3.15
CA LEU A 147 9.42 9.94 2.95
C LEU A 147 10.60 10.29 3.86
N ALA A 148 10.80 9.50 4.92
CA ALA A 148 11.95 9.60 5.81
C ALA A 148 13.10 8.72 5.31
N TYR A 149 14.30 9.32 5.19
CA TYR A 149 15.50 8.63 4.72
C TYR A 149 16.78 9.30 5.24
N SER A 150 17.89 8.56 5.31
CA SER A 150 19.14 9.09 5.85
C SER A 150 19.88 10.02 4.90
N GLY A 151 19.66 9.87 3.59
CA GLY A 151 20.33 10.57 2.50
C GLY A 151 20.15 9.77 1.22
N ALA A 152 20.68 10.27 0.11
CA ALA A 152 20.67 9.60 -1.19
C ALA A 152 21.76 10.19 -2.10
N ARG A 153 22.00 9.57 -3.27
CA ARG A 153 22.78 10.20 -4.33
C ARG A 153 22.06 11.48 -4.80
N GLN A 154 22.81 12.52 -5.14
CA GLN A 154 22.23 13.82 -5.53
C GLN A 154 21.13 13.71 -6.59
N ALA A 155 21.35 12.91 -7.63
CA ALA A 155 20.33 12.68 -8.66
C ALA A 155 19.02 12.06 -8.12
N VAL A 156 19.05 11.33 -7.01
CA VAL A 156 17.86 10.79 -6.35
C VAL A 156 17.21 11.87 -5.49
N VAL A 157 18.00 12.69 -4.78
CA VAL A 157 17.52 13.87 -4.04
C VAL A 157 16.75 14.80 -4.99
N ASP A 158 17.35 15.16 -6.13
CA ASP A 158 16.74 16.02 -7.15
C ASP A 158 15.41 15.45 -7.68
N LYS A 159 15.31 14.11 -7.80
CA LYS A 159 14.06 13.45 -8.21
C LYS A 159 13.00 13.50 -7.11
N ILE A 160 13.39 13.32 -5.85
CA ILE A 160 12.48 13.43 -4.70
C ILE A 160 11.94 14.85 -4.61
N GLU A 161 12.79 15.87 -4.69
CA GLU A 161 12.42 17.29 -4.64
C GLU A 161 11.46 17.71 -5.77
N LYS A 162 11.69 17.19 -6.99
CA LYS A 162 10.82 17.43 -8.14
C LYS A 162 9.53 16.61 -8.12
N SER A 163 9.42 15.64 -7.22
CA SER A 163 8.25 14.81 -7.08
C SER A 163 7.22 15.43 -6.11
N PRO A 164 5.99 14.93 -6.07
CA PRO A 164 5.03 15.32 -5.04
C PRO A 164 5.30 14.78 -3.63
N LEU A 165 6.28 13.89 -3.45
CA LEU A 165 6.63 13.35 -2.13
C LEU A 165 7.16 14.46 -1.21
N TYR A 166 6.92 14.32 0.08
CA TYR A 166 7.61 15.13 1.08
C TYR A 166 8.91 14.42 1.48
N GLY A 167 10.02 14.77 0.84
CA GLY A 167 11.33 14.29 1.25
C GLY A 167 11.71 14.88 2.61
N VAL A 168 11.91 14.04 3.60
CA VAL A 168 12.37 14.43 4.94
C VAL A 168 13.67 13.67 5.18
N SER A 169 14.77 14.20 4.63
CA SER A 169 16.09 13.60 4.82
C SER A 169 16.69 13.99 6.16
N HIS A 170 17.60 13.15 6.67
CA HIS A 170 18.41 13.53 7.83
C HIS A 170 19.32 14.75 7.53
N ASP A 171 19.79 14.85 6.29
CA ASP A 171 20.70 15.94 5.91
C ASP A 171 19.99 17.30 5.97
N ASP A 172 18.70 17.38 5.57
CA ASP A 172 17.92 18.63 5.59
C ASP A 172 17.20 18.89 6.90
N HIS A 173 16.86 17.83 7.63
CA HIS A 173 16.04 17.89 8.84
C HIS A 173 16.65 17.06 10.00
N PRO A 174 17.89 17.36 10.41
CA PRO A 174 18.58 16.58 11.46
C PRO A 174 17.84 16.58 12.80
N ASP A 175 17.02 17.62 13.05
CA ASP A 175 16.19 17.76 14.25
C ASP A 175 15.06 16.70 14.38
N ALA A 176 14.71 16.04 13.26
CA ALA A 176 13.71 14.96 13.23
C ALA A 176 14.32 13.56 13.43
N TYR A 177 15.62 13.50 13.63
CA TYR A 177 16.39 12.27 13.77
C TYR A 177 17.32 12.31 14.97
N GLU A 178 17.79 11.13 15.36
CA GLU A 178 18.86 10.99 16.34
C GLU A 178 19.77 9.81 15.98
N ARG A 179 21.04 9.87 16.41
CA ARG A 179 21.95 8.71 16.37
C ARG A 179 22.05 8.14 17.75
N GLY A 180 21.92 6.83 17.87
CA GLY A 180 21.95 6.16 19.17
C GLY A 180 21.67 4.67 19.07
N GLY A 181 21.22 4.09 20.18
CA GLY A 181 20.99 2.65 20.31
C GLY A 181 22.30 1.85 20.38
N ASP A 182 22.17 0.54 20.20
CA ASP A 182 23.29 -0.42 20.35
C ASP A 182 24.06 -0.67 19.03
N HIS A 183 23.72 0.07 17.96
CA HIS A 183 24.36 -0.09 16.66
C HIS A 183 25.40 0.99 16.39
N GLU A 184 26.45 0.62 15.67
CA GLU A 184 27.48 1.54 15.23
C GLU A 184 27.07 2.29 13.95
N PRO A 185 27.60 3.52 13.71
CA PRO A 185 27.43 4.19 12.43
C PRO A 185 27.94 3.32 11.26
N PRO A 186 27.21 3.28 10.15
CA PRO A 186 26.08 4.12 9.76
C PRO A 186 24.71 3.48 10.09
N HIS A 187 24.64 2.44 10.91
CA HIS A 187 23.48 1.61 11.18
C HIS A 187 22.66 2.06 12.42
N ASN A 188 22.84 3.27 12.88
CA ASN A 188 22.34 3.79 14.15
C ASN A 188 21.56 5.11 14.04
N LEU A 189 20.95 5.39 12.89
CA LEU A 189 20.11 6.58 12.71
C LEU A 189 18.64 6.25 12.92
N TYR A 190 17.97 6.94 13.84
CA TYR A 190 16.57 6.74 14.17
C TYR A 190 15.76 7.99 13.87
N GLY A 191 14.50 7.83 13.49
CA GLY A 191 13.58 8.92 13.22
C GLY A 191 12.44 8.99 14.22
N HIS A 192 11.94 10.21 14.47
CA HIS A 192 10.79 10.49 15.34
C HIS A 192 9.58 10.83 14.48
N PRO A 193 8.56 9.96 14.37
CA PRO A 193 7.40 10.15 13.51
C PRO A 193 6.66 11.48 13.68
N ASP A 194 6.54 12.00 14.88
CA ASP A 194 5.93 13.29 15.18
C ASP A 194 6.70 14.45 14.52
N LYS A 195 8.03 14.45 14.67
CA LYS A 195 8.91 15.46 14.07
C LYS A 195 8.98 15.30 12.54
N LEU A 196 9.06 14.06 12.05
CA LEU A 196 9.06 13.75 10.60
C LEU A 196 7.78 14.26 9.93
N LEU A 197 6.61 13.98 10.52
CA LEU A 197 5.33 14.44 9.99
C LEU A 197 5.13 15.94 10.12
N ALA A 198 5.72 16.59 11.14
CA ALA A 198 5.73 18.05 11.24
C ALA A 198 6.41 18.74 10.04
N LYS A 199 7.41 18.07 9.41
CA LYS A 199 8.05 18.53 8.17
C LYS A 199 7.19 18.28 6.91
N ALA A 200 6.14 17.47 7.02
CA ALA A 200 5.25 17.09 5.92
C ALA A 200 3.76 17.40 6.24
N PRO A 201 3.40 18.66 6.51
CA PRO A 201 2.08 19.02 7.07
C PRO A 201 0.90 18.74 6.14
N LYS A 202 1.14 18.54 4.85
CA LYS A 202 0.12 18.19 3.85
C LYS A 202 0.35 16.77 3.27
N ALA A 203 1.02 15.89 4.00
CA ALA A 203 1.16 14.49 3.59
C ALA A 203 -0.22 13.85 3.43
N SER A 204 -0.39 13.06 2.36
CA SER A 204 -1.65 12.37 2.08
C SER A 204 -2.01 11.44 3.23
N LYS A 205 -3.27 11.44 3.62
CA LYS A 205 -3.80 10.44 4.55
C LYS A 205 -3.97 9.10 3.84
N ALA A 206 -3.98 8.01 4.63
CA ALA A 206 -4.21 6.68 4.10
C ALA A 206 -5.50 6.62 3.28
N ASP A 207 -5.38 6.09 2.07
CA ASP A 207 -6.46 5.92 1.11
C ASP A 207 -6.31 4.56 0.40
N ASP A 208 -7.30 4.16 -0.38
CA ASP A 208 -7.28 2.89 -1.12
C ASP A 208 -6.05 2.82 -2.04
N ILE A 209 -5.31 1.73 -1.95
CA ILE A 209 -4.15 1.41 -2.78
C ILE A 209 -4.34 0.11 -3.56
N GLY A 210 -5.58 -0.39 -3.57
CA GLY A 210 -5.97 -1.61 -4.28
C GLY A 210 -6.00 -2.87 -3.44
N PHE A 211 -5.62 -2.84 -2.17
CA PHE A 211 -5.71 -4.00 -1.30
C PHE A 211 -7.18 -4.32 -0.97
N ARG A 212 -7.49 -5.59 -0.86
CA ARG A 212 -8.83 -6.07 -0.48
C ARG A 212 -8.67 -7.07 0.65
N PHE A 213 -9.41 -6.86 1.73
CA PHE A 213 -9.37 -7.74 2.91
C PHE A 213 -10.67 -8.52 3.01
N GLY A 214 -10.56 -9.80 3.36
CA GLY A 214 -11.74 -10.66 3.44
C GLY A 214 -11.42 -12.11 3.80
N ALA A 215 -12.44 -12.96 3.73
CA ALA A 215 -12.31 -14.39 3.98
C ALA A 215 -11.30 -15.04 3.02
N GLU A 216 -10.70 -16.12 3.47
CA GLU A 216 -9.79 -16.93 2.67
C GLU A 216 -10.50 -17.40 1.38
N PRO A 217 -9.91 -17.19 0.18
CA PRO A 217 -10.46 -17.74 -1.05
C PRO A 217 -10.16 -19.24 -1.15
N SER A 218 -10.95 -19.95 -1.94
CA SER A 218 -10.65 -21.35 -2.27
C SER A 218 -9.41 -21.48 -3.16
N GLY A 219 -8.74 -22.62 -3.14
CA GLY A 219 -7.72 -23.01 -4.12
C GLY A 219 -6.27 -22.69 -3.76
N GLY A 220 -5.96 -22.30 -2.53
CA GLY A 220 -4.58 -22.11 -2.09
C GLY A 220 -3.85 -23.45 -1.89
N THR A 221 -2.54 -23.47 -2.14
CA THR A 221 -1.67 -24.61 -1.89
C THR A 221 -1.11 -24.54 -0.48
N PRO A 222 -1.27 -25.55 0.39
CA PRO A 222 -0.61 -25.59 1.70
C PRO A 222 0.90 -25.32 1.56
N THR A 223 1.42 -24.41 2.34
CA THR A 223 2.80 -23.93 2.23
C THR A 223 3.32 -23.63 3.63
N GLU A 224 4.44 -24.22 4.00
CA GLU A 224 5.05 -24.00 5.31
C GLU A 224 6.08 -22.88 5.27
N GLU A 225 6.76 -22.73 4.13
CA GLU A 225 7.84 -21.77 3.97
C GLU A 225 7.89 -21.17 2.55
N GLN A 226 8.27 -19.90 2.45
CA GLN A 226 8.56 -19.20 1.20
C GLN A 226 9.82 -18.38 1.36
N THR A 227 10.82 -18.63 0.52
CA THR A 227 12.08 -17.88 0.49
C THR A 227 12.16 -17.03 -0.78
N VAL A 228 12.66 -15.79 -0.63
CA VAL A 228 13.04 -14.90 -1.72
C VAL A 228 14.54 -14.63 -1.62
N ASP A 229 15.27 -14.98 -2.67
CA ASP A 229 16.71 -14.73 -2.80
C ASP A 229 16.93 -13.40 -3.53
N HIS A 230 17.75 -12.52 -2.94
CA HIS A 230 18.12 -11.24 -3.52
C HIS A 230 19.55 -11.26 -4.12
N GLY A 231 20.26 -12.37 -3.98
CA GLY A 231 21.64 -12.59 -4.37
C GLY A 231 22.55 -12.79 -3.17
N SER A 232 22.95 -11.74 -2.47
CA SER A 232 23.77 -11.81 -1.26
C SER A 232 22.97 -11.79 0.04
N SER A 233 21.66 -11.74 -0.03
CA SER A 233 20.75 -11.79 1.11
C SER A 233 19.47 -12.55 0.77
N ARG A 234 18.83 -13.11 1.80
CA ARG A 234 17.57 -13.85 1.68
C ARG A 234 16.54 -13.38 2.69
N THR A 235 15.29 -13.40 2.27
CA THR A 235 14.14 -13.21 3.16
C THR A 235 13.28 -14.45 3.12
N THR A 236 13.04 -15.07 4.25
CA THR A 236 12.24 -16.28 4.38
C THR A 236 11.04 -16.02 5.27
N PHE A 237 9.89 -16.54 4.88
CA PHE A 237 8.65 -16.49 5.66
C PHE A 237 8.23 -17.92 5.99
N THR A 238 8.08 -18.22 7.26
CA THR A 238 7.65 -19.52 7.76
C THR A 238 6.28 -19.38 8.43
N TRP A 239 5.32 -20.22 8.09
CA TRP A 239 4.00 -20.20 8.69
C TRP A 239 4.03 -20.63 10.16
N SER A 240 3.43 -19.85 11.02
CA SER A 240 3.22 -20.18 12.42
C SER A 240 1.72 -20.33 12.72
N ALA A 241 1.24 -21.57 12.78
CA ALA A 241 -0.13 -21.83 13.17
C ALA A 241 -0.43 -21.38 14.61
N LYS A 242 0.58 -21.32 15.49
CA LYS A 242 0.46 -20.83 16.86
C LYS A 242 0.20 -19.33 16.91
N GLU A 243 0.91 -18.54 16.05
CA GLU A 243 0.79 -17.10 16.00
C GLU A 243 -0.21 -16.65 14.91
N ASP A 244 -0.71 -17.61 14.13
CA ASP A 244 -1.65 -17.37 13.02
C ASP A 244 -1.13 -16.29 12.06
N ARG A 245 0.16 -16.39 11.68
CA ARG A 245 0.83 -15.45 10.76
C ARG A 245 2.13 -16.02 10.21
N TRP A 246 2.64 -15.39 9.17
CA TRP A 246 3.93 -15.66 8.56
C TRP A 246 5.05 -14.95 9.32
N LEU A 247 6.03 -15.70 9.82
CA LEU A 247 7.18 -15.18 10.57
C LEU A 247 8.35 -14.95 9.61
N ALA A 248 8.90 -13.75 9.64
CA ALA A 248 10.03 -13.39 8.80
C ALA A 248 11.37 -13.86 9.40
N SER A 249 12.30 -14.21 8.51
CA SER A 249 13.72 -14.43 8.82
C SER A 249 14.56 -13.72 7.75
N PHE A 250 15.69 -13.15 8.16
CA PHE A 250 16.66 -12.54 7.27
C PHE A 250 17.97 -13.32 7.32
N ASP A 251 18.43 -13.79 6.17
CA ASP A 251 19.70 -14.55 6.03
C ASP A 251 19.78 -15.80 6.94
N GLY A 252 18.62 -16.45 7.18
CA GLY A 252 18.49 -17.62 8.03
C GLY A 252 18.21 -17.30 9.51
N GLU A 253 18.41 -16.05 9.94
CA GLU A 253 18.17 -15.64 11.33
C GLU A 253 16.74 -15.14 11.53
N PRO A 254 16.06 -15.55 12.62
CA PRO A 254 14.73 -15.09 12.97
C PRO A 254 14.67 -13.57 13.12
N ALA A 255 13.91 -12.88 12.27
CA ALA A 255 13.74 -11.44 12.35
C ALA A 255 12.99 -11.04 13.63
N LYS A 256 13.56 -10.14 14.41
CA LYS A 256 13.00 -9.57 15.65
C LYS A 256 13.15 -8.08 15.63
N SER A 257 12.27 -7.38 16.35
CA SER A 257 12.47 -5.96 16.67
C SER A 257 13.26 -5.79 17.97
N THR A 258 13.68 -4.55 18.24
CA THR A 258 14.32 -4.19 19.52
C THR A 258 13.44 -4.45 20.73
N SER A 259 12.11 -4.52 20.56
CA SER A 259 11.17 -4.92 21.60
C SER A 259 11.20 -6.45 21.91
N GLY A 260 11.98 -7.22 21.15
CA GLY A 260 12.04 -8.69 21.22
C GLY A 260 10.92 -9.42 20.48
N LYS A 261 9.93 -8.70 19.92
CA LYS A 261 8.85 -9.32 19.15
C LYS A 261 9.37 -9.91 17.83
N ARG A 262 8.87 -11.11 17.47
CA ARG A 262 9.10 -11.69 16.16
C ARG A 262 8.43 -10.85 15.07
N LEU A 263 9.16 -10.53 14.01
CA LEU A 263 8.60 -9.85 12.85
C LEU A 263 7.87 -10.83 11.93
N GLY A 264 6.86 -10.32 11.22
CA GLY A 264 6.05 -11.10 10.29
C GLY A 264 4.69 -10.48 10.07
N GLY A 265 3.91 -11.02 9.15
CA GLY A 265 2.61 -10.45 8.78
C GLY A 265 1.52 -11.50 8.58
N LYS A 266 0.28 -11.03 8.55
CA LYS A 266 -0.90 -11.85 8.23
C LYS A 266 -0.95 -12.21 6.75
N THR A 267 -0.47 -11.30 5.90
CA THR A 267 -0.37 -11.50 4.46
C THR A 267 1.04 -11.18 4.00
N VAL A 268 1.62 -12.05 3.18
CA VAL A 268 2.90 -11.81 2.49
C VAL A 268 2.67 -11.87 0.98
N ILE A 269 3.14 -10.86 0.27
CA ILE A 269 3.07 -10.77 -1.18
C ILE A 269 4.48 -10.87 -1.73
N VAL A 270 4.76 -11.90 -2.50
CA VAL A 270 6.00 -12.02 -3.29
C VAL A 270 5.67 -11.57 -4.71
N GLN A 271 6.04 -10.34 -5.04
CA GLN A 271 5.75 -9.73 -6.33
C GLN A 271 6.95 -9.86 -7.28
N LYS A 272 6.79 -10.62 -8.36
CA LYS A 272 7.82 -10.73 -9.41
C LYS A 272 7.78 -9.53 -10.33
N THR A 273 8.92 -8.86 -10.50
CA THR A 273 9.05 -7.68 -11.34
C THR A 273 10.42 -7.60 -11.99
N ASP A 274 10.55 -6.80 -13.04
CA ASP A 274 11.84 -6.53 -13.68
C ASP A 274 12.64 -5.54 -12.82
N MET A 275 13.95 -5.72 -12.80
CA MET A 275 14.86 -4.90 -12.00
C MET A 275 16.10 -4.52 -12.85
N PRO A 276 15.89 -3.73 -13.93
CA PRO A 276 17.03 -3.24 -14.70
C PRO A 276 17.92 -2.32 -13.83
N PRO A 277 19.14 -2.03 -14.25
CA PRO A 277 19.96 -1.03 -13.60
C PRO A 277 19.27 0.35 -13.57
N ASP A 278 19.41 1.08 -12.46
CA ASP A 278 18.95 2.47 -12.36
C ASP A 278 19.78 3.43 -13.20
N SER A 279 19.49 4.72 -13.15
CA SER A 279 20.22 5.76 -13.90
C SER A 279 21.73 5.81 -13.61
N SER A 280 22.21 5.19 -12.53
CA SER A 280 23.64 5.07 -12.21
C SER A 280 24.29 3.82 -12.77
N GLY A 281 23.51 2.86 -13.24
CA GLY A 281 23.99 1.55 -13.63
C GLY A 281 24.43 0.63 -12.48
N LYS A 282 24.23 1.03 -11.23
CA LYS A 282 24.76 0.32 -10.04
C LYS A 282 23.69 -0.26 -9.13
N THR A 283 22.50 0.33 -9.09
CA THR A 283 21.38 -0.10 -8.24
C THR A 283 20.31 -0.76 -9.10
N PRO A 284 19.71 -1.87 -8.69
CA PRO A 284 18.50 -2.36 -9.34
C PRO A 284 17.37 -1.31 -9.28
N TYR A 285 16.72 -1.05 -10.40
CA TYR A 285 15.49 -0.24 -10.45
C TYR A 285 14.29 -1.18 -10.39
N ILE A 286 13.59 -1.18 -9.28
CA ILE A 286 12.41 -2.04 -9.10
C ILE A 286 11.24 -1.42 -9.86
N GLU A 287 10.82 -2.05 -10.96
CA GLU A 287 9.68 -1.61 -11.75
C GLU A 287 8.38 -1.94 -11.04
N THR A 288 7.72 -0.93 -10.48
CA THR A 288 6.47 -1.08 -9.71
C THR A 288 5.22 -0.75 -10.52
N VAL A 289 5.37 -0.17 -11.70
CA VAL A 289 4.31 0.08 -12.68
C VAL A 289 4.36 -1.01 -13.75
N GLY A 290 3.22 -1.58 -14.12
CA GLY A 290 3.13 -2.68 -15.06
C GLY A 290 2.26 -3.81 -14.56
N SER A 291 2.63 -5.03 -14.89
CA SER A 291 1.93 -6.24 -14.44
C SER A 291 2.87 -7.46 -14.42
N GLY A 292 2.50 -8.46 -13.64
CA GLY A 292 3.28 -9.69 -13.56
C GLY A 292 2.64 -10.72 -12.66
N GLU A 293 3.39 -11.77 -12.37
CA GLU A 293 3.00 -12.79 -11.40
C GLU A 293 3.29 -12.32 -9.97
N ALA A 294 2.44 -12.72 -9.04
CA ALA A 294 2.74 -12.64 -7.62
C ALA A 294 2.22 -13.88 -6.89
N THR A 295 2.90 -14.23 -5.82
CA THR A 295 2.41 -15.22 -4.85
C THR A 295 1.94 -14.49 -3.62
N VAL A 296 0.71 -14.76 -3.18
CA VAL A 296 0.17 -14.22 -1.93
C VAL A 296 0.08 -15.34 -0.91
N LEU A 297 0.75 -15.14 0.22
CA LEU A 297 0.75 -16.07 1.35
C LEU A 297 -0.23 -15.56 2.41
N ARG A 298 -1.16 -16.40 2.84
CA ARG A 298 -2.06 -16.17 3.97
C ARG A 298 -2.55 -17.51 4.52
N ASP A 299 -2.93 -17.58 5.77
CA ASP A 299 -3.54 -18.76 6.41
C ASP A 299 -2.77 -20.08 6.15
N GLY A 300 -1.44 -20.05 6.11
CA GLY A 300 -0.60 -21.23 5.83
C GLY A 300 -0.66 -21.73 4.40
N LYS A 301 -1.11 -20.92 3.46
CA LYS A 301 -1.25 -21.28 2.04
C LYS A 301 -0.64 -20.23 1.13
N ALA A 302 -0.22 -20.68 -0.05
CA ALA A 302 0.24 -19.85 -1.16
C ALA A 302 -0.82 -19.80 -2.27
N PHE A 303 -1.11 -18.60 -2.75
CA PHE A 303 -2.04 -18.34 -3.84
C PHE A 303 -1.29 -17.72 -5.01
N THR A 304 -1.34 -18.38 -6.16
CA THR A 304 -0.84 -17.78 -7.41
C THR A 304 -1.78 -16.67 -7.83
N THR A 305 -1.23 -15.49 -8.08
CA THR A 305 -1.98 -14.29 -8.46
C THR A 305 -1.28 -13.54 -9.58
N ARG A 306 -1.99 -12.59 -10.17
CA ARG A 306 -1.43 -11.62 -11.11
C ARG A 306 -1.55 -10.22 -10.51
N TRP A 307 -0.43 -9.49 -10.44
CA TRP A 307 -0.47 -8.09 -10.05
C TRP A 307 -0.56 -7.18 -11.26
N GLN A 308 -1.17 -6.00 -11.07
CA GLN A 308 -1.23 -4.93 -12.06
C GLN A 308 -1.27 -3.57 -11.38
N ARG A 309 -0.47 -2.63 -11.91
CA ARG A 309 -0.46 -1.21 -11.57
C ARG A 309 -0.23 -0.41 -12.85
N THR A 310 -1.21 0.37 -13.27
CA THR A 310 -1.23 1.00 -14.61
C THR A 310 -0.46 2.32 -14.67
N SER A 311 -0.20 2.96 -13.55
CA SER A 311 0.60 4.18 -13.44
C SER A 311 1.16 4.33 -12.01
N ALA A 312 2.08 5.26 -11.82
CA ALA A 312 2.66 5.52 -10.50
C ALA A 312 1.63 5.90 -9.42
N THR A 313 0.50 6.51 -9.80
CA THR A 313 -0.57 6.90 -8.87
C THR A 313 -1.76 5.95 -8.83
N ALA A 314 -1.72 4.90 -9.65
CA ALA A 314 -2.78 3.91 -9.68
C ALA A 314 -2.63 2.90 -8.53
N ASP A 315 -3.74 2.31 -8.17
CA ASP A 315 -3.82 1.19 -7.25
C ASP A 315 -3.06 -0.03 -7.78
N THR A 316 -2.46 -0.80 -6.87
CA THR A 316 -1.92 -2.11 -7.20
C THR A 316 -2.98 -3.18 -6.94
N THR A 317 -3.36 -3.89 -7.98
CA THR A 317 -4.37 -4.95 -7.89
C THR A 317 -3.71 -6.33 -7.92
N TYR A 318 -4.26 -7.26 -7.14
CA TYR A 318 -3.88 -8.67 -7.16
C TYR A 318 -5.12 -9.50 -7.50
N THR A 319 -5.03 -10.31 -8.55
CA THR A 319 -6.15 -11.12 -9.05
C THR A 319 -5.81 -12.61 -9.07
N LEU A 320 -6.77 -13.42 -8.68
CA LEU A 320 -6.70 -14.88 -8.78
C LEU A 320 -6.83 -15.33 -10.25
N PRO A 321 -6.48 -16.59 -10.58
CA PRO A 321 -6.61 -17.09 -11.95
C PRO A 321 -8.03 -17.01 -12.54
N ASP A 322 -9.06 -17.01 -11.69
CA ASP A 322 -10.46 -16.85 -12.08
C ASP A 322 -10.90 -15.38 -12.30
N GLY A 323 -9.97 -14.41 -12.18
CA GLY A 323 -10.20 -13.00 -12.37
C GLY A 323 -10.74 -12.25 -11.14
N ARG A 324 -11.08 -12.94 -10.05
CA ARG A 324 -11.50 -12.28 -8.81
C ARG A 324 -10.32 -11.62 -8.10
N ARG A 325 -10.59 -10.54 -7.38
CA ARG A 325 -9.60 -9.88 -6.53
C ARG A 325 -9.16 -10.83 -5.42
N MET A 326 -7.85 -10.92 -5.20
CA MET A 326 -7.28 -11.69 -4.09
C MET A 326 -7.57 -10.99 -2.76
N PRO A 327 -8.35 -11.58 -1.84
CA PRO A 327 -8.56 -11.01 -0.52
C PRO A 327 -7.37 -11.33 0.40
N PHE A 328 -6.86 -10.32 1.08
CA PHE A 328 -5.81 -10.46 2.10
C PHE A 328 -6.42 -10.77 3.47
N ASP A 329 -5.65 -11.40 4.35
CA ASP A 329 -6.00 -11.48 5.76
C ASP A 329 -5.70 -10.16 6.46
N LYS A 330 -6.53 -9.80 7.46
CA LYS A 330 -6.45 -8.52 8.16
C LYS A 330 -5.25 -8.47 9.09
N GLY A 331 -4.44 -7.45 8.96
CA GLY A 331 -3.23 -7.23 9.76
C GLY A 331 -2.10 -6.66 8.94
N GLN A 332 -0.90 -6.68 9.48
CA GLN A 332 0.30 -6.22 8.79
C GLN A 332 0.52 -7.00 7.48
N VAL A 333 0.80 -6.26 6.40
CA VAL A 333 1.11 -6.82 5.06
C VAL A 333 2.60 -6.69 4.79
N TRP A 334 3.23 -7.79 4.34
CA TRP A 334 4.59 -7.77 3.81
C TRP A 334 4.57 -7.82 2.29
N LEU A 335 5.35 -6.94 1.64
CA LEU A 335 5.49 -6.86 0.19
C LEU A 335 6.95 -7.07 -0.20
N VAL A 336 7.27 -8.20 -0.80
CA VAL A 336 8.63 -8.57 -1.18
C VAL A 336 8.76 -8.53 -2.69
N TYR A 337 9.69 -7.73 -3.20
CA TYR A 337 9.98 -7.70 -4.63
C TYR A 337 11.01 -8.75 -5.00
N GLN A 338 10.64 -9.62 -5.94
CA GLN A 338 11.49 -10.67 -6.49
C GLN A 338 11.81 -10.35 -7.94
N GLN A 339 13.08 -10.42 -8.31
CA GLN A 339 13.49 -10.28 -9.71
C GLN A 339 12.95 -11.46 -10.53
N ARG A 340 12.41 -11.18 -11.71
CA ARG A 340 12.03 -12.20 -12.71
C ARG A 340 13.24 -12.96 -13.23
#